data_085e86aecb1bceef17cbe8b054a0c26f
#
_entry.id   085e86aecb1bceef17cbe8b054a0c26f
#
_cell.length_a   1.000
_cell.length_b   1.000
_cell.length_c   1.000
_cell.angle_alpha   90.00
_cell.angle_beta   90.00
_cell.angle_gamma   90.00
#
_symmetry.space_group_name_H-M   'P 1'
#
loop_
_entity.id
_entity.type
_entity.pdbx_description
1 polymer ?
#
loop_
_entity_poly.entity_id
_entity_poly.type
_entity_poly.pdbx_seq_one_letter_code
_entity_poly.pdbx_strand_id
1 'polypeptide(L)'
;YGSPNQPETLRFFTDVIGFEISDQIPGVIAFTRCGEVHHNLAVQGAPVPFVHHIAFEVDSVDDVVRGGSAMVQSDPGRQVWGVGRHAIGSNWFWYLREPGGTFIEYTADIDRISRQDLYRPKEWTGHEFLYSFGPPPPREFLEPADMADLIAAG
;
A
#
# COMPACT_ATOMS: atom_id res chain seq x y z
N TYR A 1 -2.44 -0.99 -6.46
CA TYR A 1 -3.23 -1.15 -7.67
C TYR A 1 -4.12 -2.39 -7.56
N GLY A 2 -5.42 -2.22 -7.81
CA GLY A 2 -6.39 -3.30 -7.86
C GLY A 2 -6.61 -3.79 -9.29
N SER A 3 -6.64 -5.13 -9.49
CA SER A 3 -6.85 -5.74 -10.79
C SER A 3 -7.87 -6.90 -10.74
N PRO A 4 -8.80 -6.97 -11.69
CA PRO A 4 -9.71 -8.11 -11.83
C PRO A 4 -9.01 -9.37 -12.33
N ASN A 5 -7.79 -9.24 -12.85
CA ASN A 5 -6.93 -10.35 -13.25
C ASN A 5 -5.54 -10.20 -12.61
N GLN A 6 -5.53 -10.25 -11.27
CA GLN A 6 -4.31 -10.07 -10.48
C GLN A 6 -3.13 -10.95 -10.94
N PRO A 7 -3.28 -12.25 -11.24
CA PRO A 7 -2.16 -13.08 -11.65
C PRO A 7 -1.53 -12.67 -12.99
N GLU A 8 -2.34 -12.21 -13.95
CA GLU A 8 -1.83 -11.74 -15.24
C GLU A 8 -1.19 -10.37 -15.13
N THR A 9 -1.79 -9.48 -14.36
CA THR A 9 -1.21 -8.16 -14.05
C THR A 9 0.13 -8.33 -13.35
N LEU A 10 0.23 -9.23 -12.37
CA LEU A 10 1.49 -9.51 -11.69
C LEU A 10 2.55 -10.03 -12.66
N ARG A 11 2.22 -10.99 -13.53
CA ARG A 11 3.14 -11.48 -14.57
C ARG A 11 3.59 -10.37 -15.52
N PHE A 12 2.71 -9.45 -15.89
CA PHE A 12 3.11 -8.31 -16.70
C PHE A 12 4.20 -7.48 -16.01
N PHE A 13 4.05 -7.19 -14.73
CA PHE A 13 5.07 -6.43 -13.98
C PHE A 13 6.35 -7.24 -13.77
N THR A 14 6.27 -8.54 -13.49
CA THR A 14 7.47 -9.36 -13.26
C THR A 14 8.19 -9.75 -14.55
N ASP A 15 7.47 -10.27 -15.53
CA ASP A 15 8.08 -10.92 -16.70
C ASP A 15 8.38 -9.92 -17.82
N VAL A 16 7.60 -8.83 -17.92
CA VAL A 16 7.75 -7.83 -18.99
C VAL A 16 8.47 -6.57 -18.51
N ILE A 17 8.07 -6.03 -17.35
CA ILE A 17 8.66 -4.80 -16.79
C ILE A 17 9.93 -5.11 -16.00
N GLY A 18 10.04 -6.29 -15.39
CA GLY A 18 11.23 -6.73 -14.65
C GLY A 18 11.18 -6.41 -13.15
N PHE A 19 9.99 -6.25 -12.58
CA PHE A 19 9.85 -6.17 -11.13
C PHE A 19 10.10 -7.54 -10.48
N GLU A 20 10.52 -7.53 -9.23
CA GLU A 20 10.69 -8.72 -8.42
C GLU A 20 9.66 -8.76 -7.29
N ILE A 21 9.13 -9.94 -6.98
CA ILE A 21 8.24 -10.11 -5.82
C ILE A 21 9.08 -10.02 -4.55
N SER A 22 8.66 -9.15 -3.63
CA SER A 22 9.24 -9.05 -2.30
C SER A 22 8.50 -9.95 -1.32
N ASP A 23 7.20 -9.74 -1.17
CA ASP A 23 6.35 -10.55 -0.31
C ASP A 23 4.97 -10.69 -0.93
N GLN A 24 4.19 -11.67 -0.49
CA GLN A 24 2.83 -11.85 -1.01
C GLN A 24 1.91 -12.57 -0.02
N ILE A 25 0.62 -12.37 -0.24
CA ILE A 25 -0.44 -13.27 0.20
C ILE A 25 -0.98 -13.91 -1.07
N PRO A 26 -0.68 -15.18 -1.35
CA PRO A 26 -1.03 -15.82 -2.61
C PRO A 26 -2.51 -15.64 -2.97
N GLY A 27 -2.77 -15.18 -4.19
CA GLY A 27 -4.13 -14.94 -4.70
C GLY A 27 -4.84 -13.69 -4.15
N VAL A 28 -4.21 -12.93 -3.25
CA VAL A 28 -4.80 -11.73 -2.64
C VAL A 28 -4.02 -10.48 -3.04
N ILE A 29 -2.74 -10.40 -2.66
CA ILE A 29 -1.90 -9.23 -2.93
C ILE A 29 -0.43 -9.66 -3.04
N ALA A 30 0.29 -9.06 -3.98
CA ALA A 30 1.73 -9.19 -4.10
C ALA A 30 2.39 -7.81 -4.02
N PHE A 31 3.44 -7.71 -3.23
CA PHE A 31 4.29 -6.54 -3.07
C PHE A 31 5.53 -6.71 -3.95
N THR A 32 5.76 -5.78 -4.86
CA THR A 32 6.80 -5.90 -5.87
C THR A 32 7.74 -4.70 -5.87
N ARG A 33 8.99 -4.91 -6.25
CA ARG A 33 10.04 -3.89 -6.28
C ARG A 33 10.75 -3.83 -7.63
N CYS A 34 11.32 -2.66 -7.93
CA CYS A 34 12.24 -2.45 -9.05
C CYS A 34 13.60 -1.90 -8.59
N GLY A 35 13.93 -2.05 -7.32
CA GLY A 35 15.18 -1.58 -6.70
C GLY A 35 15.35 -2.16 -5.29
N GLU A 36 16.05 -1.43 -4.42
CA GLU A 36 16.33 -1.89 -3.05
C GLU A 36 15.17 -1.69 -2.07
N VAL A 37 14.23 -0.82 -2.39
CA VAL A 37 13.05 -0.58 -1.53
C VAL A 37 12.19 -1.83 -1.53
N HIS A 38 11.70 -2.24 -0.35
CA HIS A 38 10.91 -3.47 -0.19
C HIS A 38 9.79 -3.57 -1.23
N HIS A 39 9.07 -2.49 -1.50
CA HIS A 39 8.09 -2.46 -2.59
C HIS A 39 7.89 -1.06 -3.14
N ASN A 40 7.66 -1.02 -4.44
CA ASN A 40 7.28 0.19 -5.19
C ASN A 40 5.84 0.07 -5.71
N LEU A 41 5.35 -1.17 -5.86
CA LEU A 41 4.02 -1.46 -6.34
C LEU A 41 3.45 -2.67 -5.61
N ALA A 42 2.22 -2.53 -5.11
CA ALA A 42 1.41 -3.66 -4.65
C ALA A 42 0.30 -3.93 -5.67
N VAL A 43 0.15 -5.20 -6.09
CA VAL A 43 -0.89 -5.66 -7.01
C VAL A 43 -1.85 -6.55 -6.24
N GLN A 44 -3.08 -6.08 -6.03
CA GLN A 44 -4.13 -6.83 -5.32
C GLN A 44 -5.24 -7.27 -6.26
N GLY A 45 -5.92 -8.36 -5.90
CA GLY A 45 -7.18 -8.77 -6.56
C GLY A 45 -8.28 -7.76 -6.26
N ALA A 46 -9.04 -7.35 -7.28
CA ALA A 46 -10.17 -6.43 -7.15
C ALA A 46 -11.18 -6.68 -8.26
N PRO A 47 -12.47 -6.38 -8.05
CA PRO A 47 -13.50 -6.59 -9.08
C PRO A 47 -13.35 -5.69 -10.30
N VAL A 48 -12.70 -4.54 -10.15
CA VAL A 48 -12.43 -3.56 -11.21
C VAL A 48 -11.00 -3.04 -11.10
N PRO A 49 -10.39 -2.54 -12.21
CA PRO A 49 -9.09 -1.88 -12.13
C PRO A 49 -9.22 -0.53 -11.43
N PHE A 50 -8.39 -0.27 -10.41
CA PHE A 50 -8.37 1.02 -9.71
C PHE A 50 -7.02 1.26 -9.02
N VAL A 51 -6.74 2.54 -8.73
CA VAL A 51 -5.61 2.94 -7.88
C VAL A 51 -6.11 3.09 -6.46
N HIS A 52 -5.68 2.19 -5.56
CA HIS A 52 -6.09 2.24 -4.16
C HIS A 52 -5.48 3.46 -3.44
N HIS A 53 -4.19 3.66 -3.59
CA HIS A 53 -3.47 4.81 -3.02
C HIS A 53 -2.15 5.03 -3.74
N ILE A 54 -1.57 6.21 -3.49
CA ILE A 54 -0.22 6.58 -3.87
C ILE A 54 0.54 6.93 -2.60
N ALA A 55 1.71 6.29 -2.38
CA ALA A 55 2.56 6.53 -1.24
C ALA A 55 3.69 7.51 -1.58
N PHE A 56 3.98 8.40 -0.65
CA PHE A 56 5.08 9.36 -0.70
C PHE A 56 6.02 9.08 0.46
N GLU A 57 7.22 8.57 0.14
CA GLU A 57 8.27 8.36 1.14
C GLU A 57 8.82 9.72 1.57
N VAL A 58 8.88 9.93 2.88
CA VAL A 58 9.48 11.11 3.52
C VAL A 58 10.69 10.68 4.36
N ASP A 59 11.52 11.65 4.79
CA ASP A 59 12.83 11.36 5.38
C ASP A 59 12.75 10.69 6.76
N SER A 60 11.66 10.90 7.49
CA SER A 60 11.54 10.42 8.88
C SER A 60 10.10 10.17 9.32
N VAL A 61 9.96 9.40 10.40
CA VAL A 61 8.68 9.22 11.11
C VAL A 61 8.10 10.56 11.58
N ASP A 62 8.97 11.48 12.01
CA ASP A 62 8.54 12.84 12.40
C ASP A 62 7.89 13.58 11.23
N ASP A 63 8.36 13.39 10.01
CA ASP A 63 7.78 14.00 8.82
C ASP A 63 6.44 13.36 8.44
N VAL A 64 6.28 12.04 8.63
CA VAL A 64 4.97 11.37 8.50
C VAL A 64 3.96 12.00 9.46
N VAL A 65 4.34 12.13 10.74
CA VAL A 65 3.44 12.67 11.77
C VAL A 65 3.17 14.15 11.54
N ARG A 66 4.18 14.94 11.18
CA ARG A 66 4.04 16.37 10.90
C ARG A 66 3.15 16.64 9.70
N GLY A 67 3.39 15.94 8.58
CA GLY A 67 2.61 16.07 7.35
C GLY A 67 1.15 15.65 7.55
N GLY A 68 0.92 14.45 8.12
CA GLY A 68 -0.41 13.97 8.42
C GLY A 68 -1.18 14.87 9.39
N SER A 69 -0.53 15.33 10.47
CA SER A 69 -1.14 16.24 11.42
C SER A 69 -1.56 17.56 10.77
N ALA A 70 -0.71 18.14 9.93
CA ALA A 70 -1.04 19.39 9.24
C ALA A 70 -2.27 19.25 8.33
N MET A 71 -2.38 18.13 7.60
CA MET A 71 -3.54 17.85 6.75
C MET A 71 -4.82 17.64 7.57
N VAL A 72 -4.76 16.86 8.65
CA VAL A 72 -5.92 16.60 9.52
C VAL A 72 -6.34 17.84 10.30
N GLN A 73 -5.40 18.69 10.73
CA GLN A 73 -5.73 19.97 11.37
C GLN A 73 -6.40 20.96 10.41
N SER A 74 -6.01 20.94 9.14
CA SER A 74 -6.64 21.78 8.12
C SER A 74 -8.05 21.30 7.76
N ASP A 75 -8.28 20.01 7.77
CA ASP A 75 -9.56 19.37 7.48
C ASP A 75 -9.58 17.97 8.12
N PRO A 76 -10.29 17.77 9.25
CA PRO A 76 -10.42 16.48 9.92
C PRO A 76 -11.00 15.36 9.04
N GLY A 77 -11.77 15.68 8.00
CA GLY A 77 -12.33 14.72 7.06
C GLY A 77 -11.29 14.04 6.17
N ARG A 78 -10.04 14.52 6.18
CA ARG A 78 -8.93 13.89 5.47
C ARG A 78 -8.36 12.67 6.17
N GLN A 79 -8.63 12.47 7.46
CA GLN A 79 -8.18 11.29 8.21
C GLN A 79 -8.78 10.03 7.60
N VAL A 80 -7.92 9.08 7.22
CA VAL A 80 -8.35 7.73 6.77
C VAL A 80 -7.84 6.68 7.75
N TRP A 81 -6.52 6.42 7.79
CA TRP A 81 -5.96 5.38 8.64
C TRP A 81 -4.52 5.71 9.05
N GLY A 82 -4.23 5.55 10.32
CA GLY A 82 -2.89 5.81 10.89
C GLY A 82 -2.96 6.79 12.07
N VAL A 83 -1.83 7.12 12.64
CA VAL A 83 -0.46 6.67 12.31
C VAL A 83 -0.25 5.24 12.80
N GLY A 84 0.49 4.43 12.04
CA GLY A 84 0.79 3.05 12.39
C GLY A 84 2.06 2.55 11.69
N ARG A 85 2.38 1.29 11.91
CA ARG A 85 3.48 0.60 11.24
C ARG A 85 3.01 -0.68 10.59
N HIS A 86 3.30 -0.86 9.31
CA HIS A 86 3.01 -2.10 8.59
C HIS A 86 3.87 -3.27 9.09
N ALA A 87 3.37 -4.48 8.94
CA ALA A 87 4.17 -5.68 9.17
C ALA A 87 4.99 -6.05 7.92
N ILE A 88 4.38 -6.00 6.72
CA ILE A 88 5.08 -6.16 5.45
C ILE A 88 5.76 -4.85 5.07
N GLY A 89 7.07 -4.92 4.78
CA GLY A 89 7.87 -3.75 4.43
C GLY A 89 8.24 -2.86 5.61
N SER A 90 7.66 -3.10 6.80
CA SER A 90 8.03 -2.46 8.08
C SER A 90 7.94 -0.94 8.11
N ASN A 91 7.30 -0.31 7.09
CA ASN A 91 7.21 1.14 7.00
C ASN A 91 6.16 1.74 7.94
N TRP A 92 6.46 2.94 8.45
CA TRP A 92 5.48 3.80 9.07
C TRP A 92 4.52 4.33 8.03
N PHE A 93 3.25 4.51 8.39
CA PHE A 93 2.23 4.99 7.48
C PHE A 93 1.25 5.96 8.12
N TRP A 94 0.71 6.87 7.31
CA TRP A 94 -0.49 7.65 7.58
C TRP A 94 -1.25 7.87 6.28
N TYR A 95 -2.40 7.20 6.15
CA TYR A 95 -3.30 7.34 5.00
C TYR A 95 -4.25 8.52 5.20
N LEU A 96 -4.35 9.33 4.19
CA LEU A 96 -5.14 10.56 4.15
C LEU A 96 -5.93 10.60 2.85
N ARG A 97 -7.04 11.32 2.84
CA ARG A 97 -7.85 11.55 1.65
C ARG A 97 -7.46 12.87 1.00
N GLU A 98 -7.07 12.83 -0.28
CA GLU A 98 -6.82 14.03 -1.06
C GLU A 98 -8.17 14.61 -1.60
N PRO A 99 -8.22 15.85 -2.11
CA PRO A 99 -9.48 16.51 -2.48
C PRO A 99 -10.30 15.80 -3.58
N GLY A 100 -9.68 14.98 -4.43
CA GLY A 100 -10.36 14.18 -5.47
C GLY A 100 -10.97 12.88 -4.92
N GLY A 101 -10.68 12.51 -3.65
CA GLY A 101 -11.21 11.34 -2.99
C GLY A 101 -10.25 10.15 -2.89
N THR A 102 -9.18 10.11 -3.69
CA THR A 102 -8.17 9.05 -3.66
C THR A 102 -7.36 9.09 -2.37
N PHE A 103 -6.88 7.94 -1.92
CA PHE A 103 -6.00 7.89 -0.77
C PHE A 103 -4.57 8.23 -1.16
N ILE A 104 -3.92 9.00 -0.28
CA ILE A 104 -2.47 9.18 -0.28
C ILE A 104 -1.90 8.64 1.02
N GLU A 105 -0.64 8.21 0.98
CA GLU A 105 0.08 7.73 2.14
C GLU A 105 1.35 8.56 2.34
N TYR A 106 1.53 9.13 3.53
CA TYR A 106 2.87 9.48 4.00
C TYR A 106 3.52 8.25 4.59
N THR A 107 4.72 7.92 4.12
CA THR A 107 5.44 6.72 4.56
C THR A 107 6.90 7.01 4.85
N ALA A 108 7.50 6.28 5.79
CA ALA A 108 8.92 6.37 6.13
C ALA A 108 9.45 5.03 6.68
N ASP A 109 10.77 4.88 6.67
CA ASP A 109 11.47 3.73 7.28
C ASP A 109 11.06 2.38 6.69
N ILE A 110 10.84 2.35 5.36
CA ILE A 110 10.55 1.11 4.65
C ILE A 110 11.81 0.24 4.55
N ASP A 111 11.65 -1.07 4.71
CA ASP A 111 12.75 -2.04 4.59
C ASP A 111 13.47 -1.90 3.24
N ARG A 112 14.80 -2.06 3.28
CA ARG A 112 15.66 -2.04 2.09
C ARG A 112 16.34 -3.38 1.90
N ILE A 113 16.17 -3.95 0.71
CA ILE A 113 16.74 -5.24 0.30
C ILE A 113 18.04 -4.96 -0.45
N SER A 114 19.13 -4.74 0.29
CA SER A 114 20.46 -4.46 -0.28
C SER A 114 21.15 -5.71 -0.84
N ARG A 115 20.78 -6.90 -0.36
CA ARG A 115 21.32 -8.19 -0.81
C ARG A 115 20.26 -8.98 -1.54
N GLN A 116 20.01 -8.59 -2.80
CA GLN A 116 19.02 -9.23 -3.69
C GLN A 116 19.24 -10.74 -3.83
N ASP A 117 20.52 -11.16 -3.90
CA ASP A 117 20.94 -12.56 -4.02
C ASP A 117 20.58 -13.42 -2.79
N LEU A 118 20.45 -12.82 -1.63
CA LEU A 118 20.10 -13.49 -0.37
C LEU A 118 18.63 -13.36 0.01
N TYR A 119 17.93 -12.38 -0.54
CA TYR A 119 16.54 -12.15 -0.21
C TYR A 119 15.68 -13.33 -0.65
N ARG A 120 14.71 -13.70 0.17
CA ARG A 120 13.72 -14.72 -0.13
C ARG A 120 12.33 -14.17 0.17
N PRO A 121 11.46 -14.04 -0.85
CA PRO A 121 10.08 -13.62 -0.64
C PRO A 121 9.38 -14.47 0.41
N LYS A 122 8.61 -13.80 1.28
CA LYS A 122 7.80 -14.46 2.29
C LYS A 122 6.35 -14.53 1.83
N GLU A 123 5.73 -15.67 2.06
CA GLU A 123 4.29 -15.82 1.95
C GLU A 123 3.64 -15.59 3.31
N TRP A 124 2.72 -14.65 3.35
CA TRP A 124 1.98 -14.28 4.55
C TRP A 124 0.60 -14.91 4.55
N THR A 125 0.04 -15.10 5.73
CA THR A 125 -1.32 -15.64 5.91
C THR A 125 -2.08 -14.76 6.91
N GLY A 126 -3.42 -14.75 6.79
CA GLY A 126 -4.27 -13.96 7.72
C GLY A 126 -4.16 -12.45 7.51
N HIS A 127 -4.55 -11.67 8.52
CA HIS A 127 -4.55 -10.20 8.49
C HIS A 127 -3.33 -9.57 9.18
N GLU A 128 -2.42 -10.38 9.70
CA GLU A 128 -1.23 -9.94 10.46
C GLU A 128 -0.25 -9.10 9.62
N PHE A 129 -0.38 -9.16 8.29
CA PHE A 129 0.47 -8.42 7.38
C PHE A 129 0.16 -6.91 7.35
N LEU A 130 -1.07 -6.50 7.66
CA LEU A 130 -1.51 -5.12 7.50
C LEU A 130 -0.79 -4.16 8.43
N TYR A 131 -0.65 -4.52 9.70
CA TYR A 131 0.03 -3.64 10.65
C TYR A 131 0.58 -4.40 11.85
N SER A 132 1.74 -3.94 12.35
CA SER A 132 2.37 -4.44 13.58
C SER A 132 1.82 -3.71 14.80
N PHE A 133 1.52 -2.41 14.65
CA PHE A 133 0.87 -1.59 15.67
C PHE A 133 0.25 -0.33 15.03
N GLY A 134 -0.63 0.31 15.77
CA GLY A 134 -1.47 1.43 15.33
C GLY A 134 -2.95 1.05 15.42
N PRO A 135 -3.85 1.91 14.95
CA PRO A 135 -5.27 1.61 14.90
C PRO A 135 -5.56 0.51 13.87
N PRO A 136 -6.61 -0.31 14.06
CA PRO A 136 -7.05 -1.24 13.04
C PRO A 136 -7.49 -0.48 11.77
N PRO A 137 -7.35 -1.10 10.57
CA PRO A 137 -7.79 -0.46 9.34
C PRO A 137 -9.31 -0.21 9.39
N PRO A 138 -9.77 1.01 9.04
CA PRO A 138 -11.19 1.28 8.94
C PRO A 138 -11.78 0.60 7.70
N ARG A 139 -13.11 0.37 7.72
CA ARG A 139 -13.78 -0.29 6.60
C ARG A 139 -13.59 0.45 5.28
N GLU A 140 -13.64 1.78 5.28
CA GLU A 140 -13.45 2.59 4.08
C GLU A 140 -12.07 2.45 3.43
N PHE A 141 -11.04 2.06 4.20
CA PHE A 141 -9.73 1.74 3.66
C PHE A 141 -9.73 0.39 2.94
N LEU A 142 -10.43 -0.60 3.47
CA LEU A 142 -10.53 -1.94 2.89
C LEU A 142 -11.49 -2.00 1.70
N GLU A 143 -12.53 -1.17 1.71
CA GLU A 143 -13.57 -1.07 0.70
C GLU A 143 -13.74 0.41 0.29
N PRO A 144 -12.82 0.97 -0.52
CA PRO A 144 -12.90 2.37 -0.93
C PRO A 144 -14.17 2.70 -1.71
N ALA A 145 -14.73 3.87 -1.48
CA ALA A 145 -15.99 4.30 -2.13
C ALA A 145 -15.85 4.43 -3.66
N ASP A 146 -14.69 4.90 -4.14
CA ASP A 146 -14.38 4.98 -5.57
C ASP A 146 -14.38 3.62 -6.27
N MET A 147 -13.98 2.55 -5.59
CA MET A 147 -14.12 1.19 -6.10
C MET A 147 -15.59 0.79 -6.25
N ALA A 148 -16.43 1.14 -5.28
CA ALA A 148 -17.87 0.86 -5.36
C ALA A 148 -18.54 1.64 -6.50
N ASP A 149 -18.16 2.90 -6.69
CA ASP A 149 -18.65 3.75 -7.80
C ASP A 149 -18.23 3.21 -9.17
N LEU A 150 -16.98 2.73 -9.30
CA LEU A 150 -16.49 2.09 -10.51
C LEU A 150 -17.23 0.78 -10.84
N ILE A 151 -17.56 -0.02 -9.83
CA ILE A 151 -18.36 -1.24 -10.00
C ILE A 151 -19.77 -0.88 -10.48
N ALA A 152 -20.37 0.18 -9.93
CA ALA A 152 -21.72 0.61 -10.30
C ALA A 152 -21.79 1.23 -11.71
N ALA A 153 -20.69 1.75 -12.24
CA ALA A 153 -20.59 2.37 -13.56
C ALA A 153 -20.31 1.39 -14.71
N GLY A 154 -19.88 0.16 -14.43
CA GLY A 154 -19.56 -0.88 -15.42
C GLY A 154 -20.66 -1.86 -15.63
#